data_379e659c4cec98124bac0d5829fde108
#
_entry.id   379e659c4cec98124bac0d5829fde108
#
_cell.length_a   1.000
_cell.length_b   1.000
_cell.length_c   1.000
_cell.angle_alpha   90.00
_cell.angle_beta   90.00
_cell.angle_gamma   90.00
#
_symmetry.space_group_name_H-M   'P 1'
#
loop_
_entity.id
_entity.type
_entity.pdbx_description
1 polymer ?
#
loop_
_entity_poly.entity_id
_entity_poly.type
_entity_poly.pdbx_seq_one_letter_code
_entity_poly.pdbx_strand_id
1 'polypeptide(L)'
;VGLSGLITPSLDEMVYVAKEMERRGFNIPLLIGGATTSKTHTAVKIQPGYKSGSTTYVLDASRAVGVVSNLLSPTESERFTAETRADYDKVREQFARGQTNRSRSSLAEARANRFKPDFAKHPPVKPSFLGTKTYEAWDLADLARHIDWSPFFTSWELFGRYPQILEDDVVGEAARDLYKDATAMLEKIIAEQWFTAKGVVGFWPANSDGDDIVVWTDETRTAELGRFHALRQQMAKGEGGRANVALSDFVAPVGTPDWIGGFAVTAGHGEPEVAAAFKAKGDDYSAIMAAALADRLAEAFAEAMHRKVRTELWAYAEDEVFDIDFLIGEKYRGIRPACLLYTSPSPRDRT
;
A
#
# COMPACT_ATOMS: atom_id res chain seq x y z
N VAL A 1 20.72 24.43 5.10
CA VAL A 1 20.32 23.65 3.92
C VAL A 1 19.09 22.84 4.28
N GLY A 2 18.08 22.81 3.41
CA GLY A 2 16.88 21.98 3.56
C GLY A 2 16.79 20.99 2.40
N LEU A 3 16.53 19.72 2.73
CA LEU A 3 16.26 18.64 1.77
C LEU A 3 14.84 18.11 1.99
N SER A 4 14.05 18.07 0.93
CA SER A 4 12.68 17.55 0.94
C SER A 4 12.58 16.34 0.02
N GLY A 5 12.22 15.19 0.58
CA GLY A 5 12.07 13.92 -0.16
C GLY A 5 10.63 13.63 -0.50
N LEU A 6 10.31 13.49 -1.78
CA LEU A 6 8.98 13.13 -2.26
C LEU A 6 8.89 11.67 -2.70
N ILE A 7 10.00 11.09 -3.16
CA ILE A 7 10.08 9.71 -3.67
C ILE A 7 11.17 8.93 -2.95
N THR A 8 11.05 7.61 -2.89
CA THR A 8 11.99 6.73 -2.16
C THR A 8 13.47 6.92 -2.55
N PRO A 9 13.86 7.10 -3.83
CA PRO A 9 15.25 7.37 -4.21
C PRO A 9 15.86 8.60 -3.55
N SER A 10 15.04 9.60 -3.18
CA SER A 10 15.53 10.80 -2.47
C SER A 10 16.18 10.47 -1.13
N LEU A 11 15.83 9.34 -0.50
CA LEU A 11 16.39 8.94 0.79
C LEU A 11 17.90 8.65 0.71
N ASP A 12 18.34 7.97 -0.34
CA ASP A 12 19.77 7.67 -0.55
C ASP A 12 20.54 8.93 -0.95
N GLU A 13 19.93 9.81 -1.76
CA GLU A 13 20.51 11.10 -2.12
C GLU A 13 20.71 12.00 -0.88
N MET A 14 19.78 12.01 0.07
CA MET A 14 19.94 12.77 1.32
C MET A 14 21.12 12.25 2.16
N VAL A 15 21.33 10.94 2.20
CA VAL A 15 22.48 10.32 2.86
C VAL A 15 23.77 10.73 2.15
N TYR A 16 23.78 10.74 0.81
CA TYR A 16 24.92 11.19 0.01
C TYR A 16 25.24 12.66 0.26
N VAL A 17 24.24 13.54 0.21
CA VAL A 17 24.42 14.98 0.47
C VAL A 17 24.98 15.24 1.87
N ALA A 18 24.47 14.55 2.89
CA ALA A 18 24.98 14.67 4.26
C ALA A 18 26.48 14.32 4.35
N LYS A 19 26.90 13.23 3.74
CA LYS A 19 28.31 12.79 3.67
C LYS A 19 29.17 13.79 2.88
N GLU A 20 28.64 14.35 1.79
CA GLU A 20 29.38 15.32 0.97
C GLU A 20 29.52 16.67 1.70
N MET A 21 28.52 17.08 2.48
CA MET A 21 28.63 18.26 3.36
C MET A 21 29.72 18.06 4.41
N GLU A 22 29.79 16.89 5.04
CA GLU A 22 30.89 16.55 5.97
C GLU A 22 32.23 16.57 5.28
N ARG A 23 32.38 15.91 4.11
CA ARG A 23 33.62 15.86 3.35
C ARG A 23 34.13 17.24 2.95
N ARG A 24 33.23 18.19 2.67
CA ARG A 24 33.56 19.58 2.30
C ARG A 24 33.75 20.50 3.48
N GLY A 25 33.61 20.00 4.72
CA GLY A 25 33.84 20.79 5.92
C GLY A 25 32.75 21.83 6.21
N PHE A 26 31.49 21.58 5.75
CA PHE A 26 30.38 22.43 6.15
C PHE A 26 30.09 22.27 7.65
N ASN A 27 29.62 23.36 8.27
CA ASN A 27 29.17 23.37 9.68
C ASN A 27 27.79 24.03 9.84
N ILE A 28 27.05 24.17 8.75
CA ILE A 28 25.71 24.79 8.72
C ILE A 28 24.62 23.73 8.99
N PRO A 29 23.46 24.14 9.54
CA PRO A 29 22.35 23.20 9.79
C PRO A 29 21.83 22.54 8.51
N LEU A 30 21.52 21.24 8.62
CA LEU A 30 20.86 20.42 7.60
C LEU A 30 19.47 20.02 8.09
N LEU A 31 18.43 20.42 7.38
CA LEU A 31 17.04 20.07 7.67
C LEU A 31 16.59 18.98 6.70
N ILE A 32 15.93 17.97 7.22
CA ILE A 32 15.40 16.82 6.46
C ILE A 32 13.89 16.78 6.61
N GLY A 33 13.17 16.82 5.51
CA GLY A 33 11.71 16.76 5.48
C GLY A 33 11.17 16.13 4.20
N GLY A 34 9.85 16.14 4.06
CA GLY A 34 9.13 15.58 2.90
C GLY A 34 8.46 14.24 3.18
N ALA A 35 7.51 13.89 2.31
CA ALA A 35 6.58 12.77 2.51
C ALA A 35 7.22 11.39 2.70
N THR A 36 8.39 11.15 2.10
CA THR A 36 9.09 9.85 2.21
C THR A 36 10.07 9.77 3.37
N THR A 37 10.33 10.89 4.07
CA THR A 37 11.31 10.94 5.14
C THR A 37 10.70 10.59 6.49
N SER A 38 11.55 10.14 7.42
CA SER A 38 11.14 9.88 8.79
C SER A 38 12.24 10.27 9.77
N LYS A 39 11.85 10.54 11.00
CA LYS A 39 12.78 10.79 12.10
C LYS A 39 13.76 9.62 12.27
N THR A 40 13.28 8.38 12.15
CA THR A 40 14.11 7.18 12.25
C THR A 40 15.16 7.11 11.15
N HIS A 41 14.77 7.36 9.88
CA HIS A 41 15.72 7.38 8.76
C HIS A 41 16.76 8.49 8.93
N THR A 42 16.34 9.68 9.33
CA THR A 42 17.23 10.80 9.61
C THR A 42 18.24 10.48 10.71
N ALA A 43 17.78 9.93 11.83
CA ALA A 43 18.61 9.58 12.96
C ALA A 43 19.61 8.44 12.67
N VAL A 44 19.16 7.41 11.90
CA VAL A 44 19.95 6.17 11.69
C VAL A 44 20.85 6.26 10.47
N LYS A 45 20.42 6.93 9.38
CA LYS A 45 21.13 6.91 8.09
C LYS A 45 21.77 8.23 7.72
N ILE A 46 21.11 9.37 7.98
CA ILE A 46 21.57 10.67 7.51
C ILE A 46 22.52 11.34 8.52
N GLN A 47 22.05 11.51 9.77
CA GLN A 47 22.81 12.22 10.81
C GLN A 47 24.21 11.64 11.09
N PRO A 48 24.45 10.31 11.08
CA PRO A 48 25.80 9.78 11.24
C PRO A 48 26.78 10.17 10.14
N GLY A 49 26.28 10.55 8.98
CA GLY A 49 27.07 11.03 7.83
C GLY A 49 27.44 12.50 7.91
N TYR A 50 26.85 13.30 8.82
CA TYR A 50 27.12 14.72 8.97
C TYR A 50 27.25 15.10 10.44
N LYS A 51 28.49 15.14 10.97
CA LYS A 51 28.82 15.37 12.38
C LYS A 51 29.22 16.80 12.69
N SER A 52 29.82 17.48 11.71
CA SER A 52 30.33 18.86 11.83
C SER A 52 29.21 19.87 11.99
N GLY A 53 28.02 19.60 11.44
CA GLY A 53 26.83 20.44 11.63
C GLY A 53 25.70 19.71 12.38
N SER A 54 24.57 20.40 12.53
CA SER A 54 23.35 19.82 13.07
C SER A 54 22.48 19.24 11.95
N THR A 55 21.92 18.06 12.14
CA THR A 55 20.91 17.47 11.24
C THR A 55 19.59 17.35 11.98
N THR A 56 18.52 17.95 11.46
CA THR A 56 17.22 18.01 12.13
C THR A 56 16.12 17.54 11.20
N TYR A 57 15.33 16.54 11.64
CA TYR A 57 14.11 16.14 10.97
C TYR A 57 13.00 17.16 11.22
N VAL A 58 12.32 17.56 10.15
CA VAL A 58 11.21 18.50 10.16
C VAL A 58 9.98 17.77 9.61
N LEU A 59 8.98 17.59 10.45
CA LEU A 59 7.78 16.80 10.12
C LEU A 59 6.99 17.41 8.95
N ASP A 60 6.83 18.75 8.98
CA ASP A 60 6.08 19.51 7.99
C ASP A 60 6.69 20.91 7.79
N ALA A 61 6.30 21.59 6.72
CA ALA A 61 6.83 22.90 6.36
C ALA A 61 6.52 23.99 7.40
N SER A 62 5.39 23.88 8.12
CA SER A 62 4.98 24.87 9.13
C SER A 62 5.94 24.89 10.32
N ARG A 63 6.50 23.75 10.67
CA ARG A 63 7.47 23.59 11.77
C ARG A 63 8.89 24.04 11.38
N ALA A 64 9.18 24.17 10.08
CA ALA A 64 10.51 24.54 9.61
C ALA A 64 10.96 25.90 10.16
N VAL A 65 10.05 26.89 10.23
CA VAL A 65 10.36 28.23 10.73
C VAL A 65 10.84 28.18 12.18
N GLY A 66 10.13 27.49 13.06
CA GLY A 66 10.51 27.34 14.47
C GLY A 66 11.85 26.59 14.64
N VAL A 67 12.08 25.55 13.86
CA VAL A 67 13.34 24.79 13.88
C VAL A 67 14.51 25.67 13.42
N VAL A 68 14.34 26.43 12.33
CA VAL A 68 15.37 27.37 11.84
C VAL A 68 15.66 28.46 12.87
N SER A 69 14.62 29.02 13.49
CA SER A 69 14.79 30.04 14.54
C SER A 69 15.63 29.53 15.70
N ASN A 70 15.37 28.31 16.18
CA ASN A 70 16.15 27.68 17.24
C ASN A 70 17.60 27.41 16.81
N LEU A 71 17.82 26.91 15.60
CA LEU A 71 19.15 26.58 15.09
C LEU A 71 20.03 27.81 14.81
N LEU A 72 19.43 28.97 14.50
CA LEU A 72 20.13 30.24 14.23
C LEU A 72 20.21 31.15 15.48
N SER A 73 19.53 30.80 16.56
CA SER A 73 19.56 31.58 17.80
C SER A 73 20.91 31.45 18.51
N PRO A 74 21.58 32.53 18.87
CA PRO A 74 22.83 32.46 19.62
C PRO A 74 22.73 31.81 20.99
N THR A 75 21.54 31.82 21.61
CA THR A 75 21.28 31.30 22.96
C THR A 75 20.69 29.90 22.96
N GLU A 76 19.91 29.53 21.93
CA GLU A 76 19.15 28.28 21.92
C GLU A 76 19.80 27.17 21.06
N SER A 77 20.66 27.56 20.10
CA SER A 77 21.20 26.63 19.10
C SER A 77 21.93 25.43 19.70
N GLU A 78 22.78 25.65 20.70
CA GLU A 78 23.54 24.57 21.35
C GLU A 78 22.62 23.62 22.09
N ARG A 79 21.67 24.16 22.87
CA ARG A 79 20.69 23.36 23.62
C ARG A 79 19.83 22.54 22.67
N PHE A 80 19.24 23.16 21.66
CA PHE A 80 18.38 22.50 20.68
C PHE A 80 19.12 21.40 19.93
N THR A 81 20.37 21.64 19.53
CA THR A 81 21.21 20.64 18.86
C THR A 81 21.54 19.48 19.78
N ALA A 82 21.85 19.73 21.05
CA ALA A 82 22.13 18.68 22.02
C ALA A 82 20.89 17.83 22.32
N GLU A 83 19.72 18.45 22.50
CA GLU A 83 18.46 17.75 22.70
C GLU A 83 18.10 16.88 21.50
N THR A 84 18.26 17.41 20.27
CA THR A 84 18.02 16.66 19.03
C THR A 84 18.96 15.45 18.90
N ARG A 85 20.24 15.61 19.25
CA ARG A 85 21.20 14.50 19.22
C ARG A 85 20.86 13.43 20.25
N ALA A 86 20.54 13.82 21.48
CA ALA A 86 20.14 12.88 22.53
C ALA A 86 18.86 12.11 22.18
N ASP A 87 17.92 12.77 21.53
CA ASP A 87 16.71 12.14 21.03
C ASP A 87 17.01 11.13 19.89
N TYR A 88 17.92 11.48 18.99
CA TYR A 88 18.36 10.56 17.92
C TYR A 88 19.16 9.36 18.47
N ASP A 89 19.92 9.52 19.56
CA ASP A 89 20.58 8.40 20.21
C ASP A 89 19.55 7.38 20.72
N LYS A 90 18.47 7.85 21.36
CA LYS A 90 17.36 6.98 21.79
C LYS A 90 16.70 6.26 20.62
N VAL A 91 16.46 6.99 19.50
CA VAL A 91 15.89 6.40 18.29
C VAL A 91 16.81 5.31 17.72
N ARG A 92 18.12 5.54 17.67
CA ARG A 92 19.13 4.55 17.22
C ARG A 92 19.16 3.32 18.11
N GLU A 93 19.13 3.50 19.43
CA GLU A 93 19.07 2.39 20.38
C GLU A 93 17.81 1.54 20.18
N GLN A 94 16.65 2.18 20.06
CA GLN A 94 15.39 1.47 19.83
C GLN A 94 15.42 0.72 18.50
N PHE A 95 15.94 1.35 17.44
CA PHE A 95 16.11 0.73 16.13
C PHE A 95 17.07 -0.47 16.17
N ALA A 96 18.22 -0.34 16.86
CA ALA A 96 19.19 -1.42 17.04
C ALA A 96 18.58 -2.59 17.84
N ARG A 97 17.86 -2.32 18.92
CA ARG A 97 17.13 -3.34 19.70
C ARG A 97 16.09 -4.04 18.83
N GLY A 98 15.35 -3.29 18.02
CA GLY A 98 14.36 -3.85 17.08
C GLY A 98 14.99 -4.74 15.99
N GLN A 99 16.22 -4.44 15.56
CA GLN A 99 16.97 -5.29 14.61
C GLN A 99 17.57 -6.53 15.28
N THR A 100 18.10 -6.40 16.48
CA THR A 100 18.70 -7.52 17.23
C THR A 100 17.65 -8.59 17.57
N ASN A 101 16.40 -8.18 17.79
CA ASN A 101 15.28 -9.10 18.03
C ASN A 101 14.71 -9.74 16.76
N ARG A 102 15.15 -9.34 15.56
CA ARG A 102 14.76 -9.97 14.30
C ARG A 102 15.78 -11.05 13.91
N SER A 103 15.88 -12.10 14.72
CA SER A 103 16.59 -13.31 14.32
C SER A 103 16.01 -13.82 13.00
N ARG A 104 16.89 -14.11 12.04
CA ARG A 104 16.49 -14.67 10.74
C ARG A 104 16.90 -16.13 10.69
N SER A 105 16.00 -16.97 10.21
CA SER A 105 16.33 -18.34 9.81
C SER A 105 17.04 -18.35 8.46
N SER A 106 17.89 -19.32 8.24
CA SER A 106 18.38 -19.61 6.91
C SER A 106 17.22 -20.00 5.98
N LEU A 107 17.42 -19.88 4.66
CA LEU A 107 16.41 -20.28 3.70
C LEU A 107 16.06 -21.78 3.81
N ALA A 108 17.05 -22.61 4.11
CA ALA A 108 16.87 -24.05 4.32
C ALA A 108 15.95 -24.35 5.53
N GLU A 109 16.20 -23.68 6.67
CA GLU A 109 15.35 -23.79 7.87
C GLU A 109 13.94 -23.26 7.61
N ALA A 110 13.82 -22.12 6.93
CA ALA A 110 12.53 -21.53 6.56
C ALA A 110 11.72 -22.47 5.64
N ARG A 111 12.38 -23.12 4.67
CA ARG A 111 11.74 -24.13 3.81
C ARG A 111 11.34 -25.40 4.57
N ALA A 112 12.11 -25.84 5.53
CA ALA A 112 11.75 -26.96 6.41
C ALA A 112 10.50 -26.65 7.24
N ASN A 113 10.38 -25.41 7.72
CA ASN A 113 9.24 -24.88 8.49
C ASN A 113 8.16 -24.23 7.60
N ARG A 114 8.03 -24.61 6.32
CA ARG A 114 7.00 -24.06 5.42
C ARG A 114 5.59 -24.43 5.87
N PHE A 115 4.62 -23.66 5.47
CA PHE A 115 3.20 -24.05 5.58
C PHE A 115 2.91 -25.22 4.65
N LYS A 116 2.19 -26.23 5.13
CA LYS A 116 1.89 -27.47 4.42
C LYS A 116 0.38 -27.75 4.45
N PRO A 117 -0.39 -27.14 3.52
CA PRO A 117 -1.82 -27.47 3.39
C PRO A 117 -2.02 -28.95 3.05
N ASP A 118 -3.10 -29.52 3.57
CA ASP A 118 -3.54 -30.86 3.19
C ASP A 118 -4.48 -30.79 1.98
N PHE A 119 -3.90 -30.83 0.79
CA PHE A 119 -4.65 -30.78 -0.47
C PHE A 119 -5.46 -32.05 -0.73
N ALA A 120 -5.20 -33.17 -0.06
CA ALA A 120 -6.03 -34.36 -0.14
C ALA A 120 -7.35 -34.18 0.62
N LYS A 121 -7.27 -33.50 1.79
CA LYS A 121 -8.45 -33.18 2.59
C LYS A 121 -9.21 -31.98 2.05
N HIS A 122 -8.50 -31.02 1.45
CA HIS A 122 -9.05 -29.79 0.88
C HIS A 122 -8.61 -29.64 -0.58
N PRO A 123 -9.19 -30.44 -1.50
CA PRO A 123 -8.80 -30.41 -2.89
C PRO A 123 -9.09 -29.04 -3.53
N PRO A 124 -8.21 -28.57 -4.42
CA PRO A 124 -8.46 -27.34 -5.17
C PRO A 124 -9.73 -27.43 -6.01
N VAL A 125 -10.48 -26.33 -6.03
CA VAL A 125 -11.69 -26.20 -6.87
C VAL A 125 -11.29 -25.69 -8.23
N LYS A 126 -11.80 -26.29 -9.31
CA LYS A 126 -11.57 -25.81 -10.68
C LYS A 126 -12.43 -24.57 -10.94
N PRO A 127 -11.88 -23.48 -11.50
CA PRO A 127 -12.67 -22.32 -11.91
C PRO A 127 -13.62 -22.63 -13.04
N SER A 128 -14.70 -21.86 -13.19
CA SER A 128 -15.76 -22.08 -14.18
C SER A 128 -15.29 -21.92 -15.64
N PHE A 129 -14.17 -21.21 -15.86
CA PHE A 129 -13.52 -21.04 -17.17
C PHE A 129 -12.00 -20.87 -17.00
N LEU A 130 -11.27 -21.04 -18.10
CA LEU A 130 -9.83 -20.74 -18.19
C LEU A 130 -9.60 -19.65 -19.23
N GLY A 131 -8.49 -18.93 -19.10
CA GLY A 131 -8.19 -17.75 -19.91
C GLY A 131 -8.79 -16.48 -19.30
N THR A 132 -8.97 -15.46 -20.10
CA THR A 132 -9.37 -14.11 -19.65
C THR A 132 -10.79 -13.75 -20.03
N LYS A 133 -11.44 -12.95 -19.17
CA LYS A 133 -12.73 -12.30 -19.41
C LYS A 133 -12.63 -10.82 -19.07
N THR A 134 -13.08 -9.96 -20.01
CA THR A 134 -13.05 -8.51 -19.89
C THR A 134 -14.42 -7.95 -19.58
N TYR A 135 -14.45 -6.92 -18.74
CA TYR A 135 -15.62 -6.08 -18.43
C TYR A 135 -15.32 -4.67 -18.90
N GLU A 136 -15.94 -4.24 -19.99
CA GLU A 136 -15.71 -2.92 -20.61
C GLU A 136 -16.40 -1.78 -19.85
N ALA A 137 -17.49 -2.08 -19.15
CA ALA A 137 -18.18 -1.17 -18.25
C ALA A 137 -18.79 -1.96 -17.10
N TRP A 138 -18.43 -1.60 -15.88
CA TRP A 138 -19.05 -2.14 -14.68
C TRP A 138 -19.99 -1.09 -14.10
N ASP A 139 -21.09 -1.51 -13.52
CA ASP A 139 -22.06 -0.61 -12.90
C ASP A 139 -21.42 0.13 -11.70
N LEU A 140 -21.30 1.46 -11.81
CA LEU A 140 -20.76 2.31 -10.76
C LEU A 140 -21.63 2.30 -9.50
N ALA A 141 -22.96 2.11 -9.66
CA ALA A 141 -23.86 2.00 -8.51
C ALA A 141 -23.63 0.70 -7.72
N ASP A 142 -23.23 -0.38 -8.41
CA ASP A 142 -22.78 -1.61 -7.73
C ASP A 142 -21.47 -1.38 -6.97
N LEU A 143 -20.50 -0.69 -7.59
CA LEU A 143 -19.22 -0.39 -6.93
C LEU A 143 -19.39 0.51 -5.70
N ALA A 144 -20.28 1.50 -5.76
CA ALA A 144 -20.54 2.42 -4.65
C ALA A 144 -20.90 1.70 -3.35
N ARG A 145 -21.55 0.52 -3.44
CA ARG A 145 -21.90 -0.31 -2.28
C ARG A 145 -20.71 -0.98 -1.60
N HIS A 146 -19.56 -1.07 -2.29
CA HIS A 146 -18.34 -1.70 -1.83
C HIS A 146 -17.30 -0.69 -1.32
N ILE A 147 -17.63 0.61 -1.26
CA ILE A 147 -16.68 1.64 -0.82
C ILE A 147 -16.39 1.51 0.68
N ASP A 148 -15.10 1.34 1.02
CA ASP A 148 -14.59 1.66 2.36
C ASP A 148 -14.33 3.16 2.45
N TRP A 149 -15.09 3.84 3.30
CA TRP A 149 -15.00 5.28 3.50
C TRP A 149 -13.86 5.70 4.44
N SER A 150 -13.31 4.79 5.25
CA SER A 150 -12.25 5.16 6.21
C SER A 150 -10.99 5.71 5.52
N PRO A 151 -10.46 5.09 4.45
CA PRO A 151 -9.34 5.67 3.70
C PRO A 151 -9.67 6.99 3.01
N PHE A 152 -10.95 7.21 2.60
CA PHE A 152 -11.38 8.49 2.06
C PHE A 152 -11.19 9.62 3.07
N PHE A 153 -11.68 9.46 4.29
CA PHE A 153 -11.48 10.46 5.35
C PHE A 153 -10.00 10.69 5.66
N THR A 154 -9.20 9.64 5.69
CA THR A 154 -7.76 9.72 5.92
C THR A 154 -7.05 10.56 4.85
N SER A 155 -7.46 10.48 3.58
CA SER A 155 -6.88 11.28 2.49
C SER A 155 -7.19 12.79 2.62
N TRP A 156 -8.19 13.14 3.41
CA TRP A 156 -8.55 14.52 3.78
C TRP A 156 -8.05 14.92 5.18
N GLU A 157 -7.09 14.18 5.72
CA GLU A 157 -6.50 14.41 7.05
C GLU A 157 -7.49 14.29 8.22
N LEU A 158 -8.62 13.63 8.01
CA LEU A 158 -9.59 13.29 9.05
C LEU A 158 -9.36 11.83 9.49
N PHE A 159 -8.89 11.65 10.72
CA PHE A 159 -8.49 10.33 11.23
C PHE A 159 -9.60 9.73 12.10
N GLY A 160 -10.12 8.60 11.66
CA GLY A 160 -11.17 7.84 12.36
C GLY A 160 -11.73 6.76 11.46
N ARG A 161 -12.44 5.80 12.05
CA ARG A 161 -13.08 4.71 11.31
C ARG A 161 -14.51 5.11 10.96
N TYR A 162 -14.93 4.91 9.73
CA TYR A 162 -16.31 5.05 9.31
C TYR A 162 -17.15 3.84 9.84
N PRO A 163 -18.38 4.03 10.33
CA PRO A 163 -19.13 5.31 10.40
C PRO A 163 -18.84 6.15 11.67
N GLN A 164 -18.09 5.62 12.66
CA GLN A 164 -17.89 6.26 13.97
C GLN A 164 -17.28 7.66 13.88
N ILE A 165 -16.45 7.92 12.87
CA ILE A 165 -15.83 9.24 12.63
C ILE A 165 -16.88 10.36 12.49
N LEU A 166 -18.09 10.04 12.03
CA LEU A 166 -19.17 11.02 11.87
C LEU A 166 -19.73 11.51 13.21
N GLU A 167 -19.48 10.78 14.29
CA GLU A 167 -19.95 11.07 15.66
C GLU A 167 -18.80 11.56 16.56
N ASP A 168 -17.59 11.73 16.00
CA ASP A 168 -16.42 12.17 16.77
C ASP A 168 -16.59 13.61 17.24
N ASP A 169 -16.23 13.87 18.51
CA ASP A 169 -16.42 15.18 19.17
C ASP A 169 -15.56 16.29 18.56
N VAL A 170 -14.43 15.95 17.90
CA VAL A 170 -13.46 16.91 17.37
C VAL A 170 -13.62 17.08 15.86
N VAL A 171 -13.64 15.97 15.12
CA VAL A 171 -13.64 15.98 13.64
C VAL A 171 -15.00 15.64 13.03
N GLY A 172 -16.00 15.25 13.82
CA GLY A 172 -17.26 14.73 13.32
C GLY A 172 -18.08 15.72 12.47
N GLU A 173 -18.06 17.02 12.80
CA GLU A 173 -18.74 18.04 11.98
C GLU A 173 -18.10 18.11 10.58
N ALA A 174 -16.79 18.27 10.51
CA ALA A 174 -16.05 18.30 9.24
C ALA A 174 -16.20 16.98 8.45
N ALA A 175 -16.22 15.84 9.14
CA ALA A 175 -16.42 14.54 8.50
C ALA A 175 -17.83 14.41 7.90
N ARG A 176 -18.89 14.89 8.58
CA ARG A 176 -20.26 14.88 8.04
C ARG A 176 -20.40 15.77 6.81
N ASP A 177 -19.83 16.98 6.83
CA ASP A 177 -19.88 17.91 5.70
C ASP A 177 -19.15 17.31 4.49
N LEU A 178 -17.93 16.80 4.71
CA LEU A 178 -17.15 16.14 3.67
C LEU A 178 -17.88 14.91 3.09
N TYR A 179 -18.50 14.09 3.94
CA TYR A 179 -19.24 12.91 3.51
C TYR A 179 -20.47 13.28 2.68
N LYS A 180 -21.18 14.34 3.08
CA LYS A 180 -22.32 14.87 2.34
C LYS A 180 -21.91 15.35 0.94
N ASP A 181 -20.81 16.10 0.84
CA ASP A 181 -20.31 16.58 -0.44
C ASP A 181 -19.84 15.41 -1.34
N ALA A 182 -19.12 14.45 -0.74
CA ALA A 182 -18.66 13.26 -1.44
C ALA A 182 -19.82 12.41 -1.98
N THR A 183 -20.84 12.16 -1.17
CA THR A 183 -22.00 11.37 -1.59
C THR A 183 -22.81 12.07 -2.66
N ALA A 184 -23.01 13.41 -2.55
CA ALA A 184 -23.69 14.20 -3.58
C ALA A 184 -22.92 14.20 -4.92
N MET A 185 -21.59 14.24 -4.87
CA MET A 185 -20.75 14.13 -6.10
C MET A 185 -20.80 12.70 -6.65
N LEU A 186 -20.73 11.67 -5.80
CA LEU A 186 -20.81 10.26 -6.20
C LEU A 186 -22.13 9.97 -6.92
N GLU A 187 -23.25 10.51 -6.42
CA GLU A 187 -24.57 10.40 -7.09
C GLU A 187 -24.54 10.99 -8.51
N LYS A 188 -23.89 12.15 -8.70
CA LYS A 188 -23.71 12.74 -10.03
C LYS A 188 -22.80 11.90 -10.92
N ILE A 189 -21.65 11.41 -10.39
CA ILE A 189 -20.75 10.53 -11.12
C ILE A 189 -21.51 9.32 -11.67
N ILE A 190 -22.38 8.72 -10.85
CA ILE A 190 -23.18 7.56 -11.24
C ILE A 190 -24.26 7.95 -12.27
N ALA A 191 -25.04 8.98 -11.96
CA ALA A 191 -26.19 9.37 -12.79
C ALA A 191 -25.77 9.90 -14.18
N GLU A 192 -24.69 10.67 -14.23
CA GLU A 192 -24.19 11.30 -15.44
C GLU A 192 -23.05 10.52 -16.11
N GLN A 193 -22.67 9.37 -15.54
CA GLN A 193 -21.59 8.47 -16.06
C GLN A 193 -20.28 9.21 -16.34
N TRP A 194 -19.82 10.01 -15.35
CA TRP A 194 -18.56 10.75 -15.50
C TRP A 194 -17.35 9.84 -15.63
N PHE A 195 -17.40 8.65 -15.01
CA PHE A 195 -16.33 7.67 -15.03
C PHE A 195 -16.79 6.37 -15.68
N THR A 196 -15.83 5.62 -16.23
CA THR A 196 -16.04 4.27 -16.70
C THR A 196 -15.16 3.31 -15.90
N ALA A 197 -15.75 2.28 -15.33
CA ALA A 197 -15.07 1.22 -14.62
C ALA A 197 -14.83 0.03 -15.56
N LYS A 198 -13.56 -0.38 -15.73
CA LYS A 198 -13.15 -1.50 -16.58
C LYS A 198 -12.36 -2.53 -15.79
N GLY A 199 -12.55 -3.80 -16.12
CA GLY A 199 -11.84 -4.87 -15.46
C GLY A 199 -11.53 -6.03 -16.38
N VAL A 200 -10.46 -6.75 -16.06
CA VAL A 200 -10.15 -8.03 -16.66
C VAL A 200 -9.86 -9.04 -15.55
N VAL A 201 -10.36 -10.25 -15.71
CA VAL A 201 -10.08 -11.37 -14.82
C VAL A 201 -9.67 -12.58 -15.64
N GLY A 202 -8.79 -13.41 -15.10
CA GLY A 202 -8.39 -14.63 -15.79
C GLY A 202 -7.96 -15.71 -14.83
N PHE A 203 -8.05 -16.97 -15.29
CA PHE A 203 -7.68 -18.16 -14.55
C PHE A 203 -6.80 -19.07 -15.41
N TRP A 204 -5.78 -19.63 -14.82
CA TRP A 204 -4.84 -20.53 -15.49
C TRP A 204 -4.51 -21.73 -14.61
N PRO A 205 -4.25 -22.91 -15.21
CA PRO A 205 -3.69 -24.01 -14.47
C PRO A 205 -2.35 -23.62 -13.86
N ALA A 206 -2.13 -23.96 -12.59
CA ALA A 206 -0.90 -23.64 -11.89
C ALA A 206 -0.52 -24.72 -10.90
N ASN A 207 0.77 -24.77 -10.56
CA ASN A 207 1.29 -25.64 -9.50
C ASN A 207 2.45 -24.96 -8.78
N SER A 208 2.67 -25.30 -7.51
CA SER A 208 3.89 -24.93 -6.83
C SER A 208 5.05 -25.84 -7.21
N ASP A 209 6.23 -25.21 -7.41
CA ASP A 209 7.52 -25.86 -7.64
C ASP A 209 8.53 -25.21 -6.68
N GLY A 210 8.72 -25.84 -5.52
CA GLY A 210 9.52 -25.25 -4.44
C GLY A 210 8.87 -24.00 -3.86
N ASP A 211 9.56 -22.86 -3.99
CA ASP A 211 9.05 -21.54 -3.57
C ASP A 211 8.39 -20.77 -4.72
N ASP A 212 8.37 -21.35 -5.94
CA ASP A 212 7.78 -20.73 -7.11
C ASP A 212 6.37 -21.24 -7.39
N ILE A 213 5.60 -20.47 -8.18
CA ILE A 213 4.32 -20.89 -8.75
C ILE A 213 4.49 -20.93 -10.27
N VAL A 214 4.38 -22.10 -10.86
CA VAL A 214 4.40 -22.32 -12.31
C VAL A 214 3.00 -22.15 -12.85
N VAL A 215 2.83 -21.34 -13.87
CA VAL A 215 1.58 -21.17 -14.61
C VAL A 215 1.71 -21.89 -15.94
N TRP A 216 0.72 -22.72 -16.27
CA TRP A 216 0.71 -23.54 -17.46
C TRP A 216 -0.15 -22.93 -18.57
N THR A 217 0.22 -23.23 -19.82
CA THR A 217 -0.55 -22.78 -20.98
C THR A 217 -1.96 -23.39 -21.02
N ASP A 218 -2.10 -24.62 -20.56
CA ASP A 218 -3.35 -25.37 -20.55
C ASP A 218 -3.37 -26.48 -19.47
N GLU A 219 -4.46 -27.23 -19.40
CA GLU A 219 -4.65 -28.29 -18.40
C GLU A 219 -3.79 -29.54 -18.61
N THR A 220 -3.09 -29.68 -19.74
CA THR A 220 -2.10 -30.76 -19.92
C THR A 220 -0.87 -30.56 -19.05
N ARG A 221 -0.60 -29.29 -18.62
CA ARG A 221 0.52 -28.92 -17.75
C ARG A 221 1.87 -29.36 -18.30
N THR A 222 2.05 -29.30 -19.63
CA THR A 222 3.28 -29.72 -20.32
C THR A 222 4.14 -28.53 -20.76
N ALA A 223 3.53 -27.36 -20.98
CA ALA A 223 4.20 -26.14 -21.41
C ALA A 223 3.96 -25.03 -20.41
N GLU A 224 5.05 -24.46 -19.91
CA GLU A 224 5.05 -23.32 -18.97
C GLU A 224 4.66 -22.04 -19.74
N LEU A 225 3.65 -21.31 -19.22
CA LEU A 225 3.27 -19.98 -19.68
C LEU A 225 4.13 -18.91 -19.00
N GLY A 226 4.40 -19.10 -17.72
CA GLY A 226 5.19 -18.20 -16.90
C GLY A 226 5.36 -18.70 -15.47
N ARG A 227 6.16 -17.97 -14.69
CA ARG A 227 6.51 -18.35 -13.32
C ARG A 227 6.51 -17.15 -12.40
N PHE A 228 5.88 -17.29 -11.25
CA PHE A 228 5.97 -16.32 -10.16
C PHE A 228 6.98 -16.80 -9.13
N HIS A 229 8.05 -16.03 -8.92
CA HIS A 229 9.03 -16.28 -7.89
C HIS A 229 8.56 -15.71 -6.55
N ALA A 230 8.06 -16.57 -5.66
CA ALA A 230 7.56 -16.16 -4.37
C ALA A 230 8.68 -16.08 -3.33
N LEU A 231 8.66 -15.03 -2.51
CA LEU A 231 9.59 -14.88 -1.40
C LEU A 231 9.07 -15.61 -0.16
N ARG A 232 9.93 -16.44 0.45
CA ARG A 232 9.61 -17.11 1.71
C ARG A 232 9.95 -16.23 2.89
N GLN A 233 9.06 -16.18 3.88
CA GLN A 233 9.34 -15.53 5.15
C GLN A 233 10.54 -16.20 5.84
N GLN A 234 11.52 -15.41 6.25
CA GLN A 234 12.74 -15.89 6.94
C GLN A 234 12.86 -15.37 8.37
N MET A 235 11.80 -14.80 8.93
CA MET A 235 11.79 -14.44 10.35
C MET A 235 11.86 -15.73 11.18
N ALA A 236 12.82 -15.82 12.09
CA ALA A 236 12.92 -16.96 13.00
C ALA A 236 11.63 -17.05 13.83
N LYS A 237 11.04 -18.23 13.85
CA LYS A 237 9.87 -18.55 14.66
C LYS A 237 10.35 -19.38 15.83
N GLY A 238 9.95 -19.04 17.07
CA GLY A 238 10.26 -19.86 18.24
C GLY A 238 9.64 -21.25 18.14
N GLU A 239 10.01 -22.16 19.05
CA GLU A 239 9.42 -23.50 19.14
C GLU A 239 7.89 -23.40 19.23
N GLY A 240 7.18 -24.15 18.37
CA GLY A 240 5.72 -24.07 18.23
C GLY A 240 5.21 -22.82 17.48
N GLY A 241 6.11 -22.01 16.90
CA GLY A 241 5.77 -20.80 16.15
C GLY A 241 5.06 -21.08 14.81
N ARG A 242 4.47 -20.01 14.24
CA ARG A 242 3.81 -20.10 12.94
C ARG A 242 4.80 -20.46 11.83
N ALA A 243 4.31 -21.12 10.76
CA ALA A 243 5.11 -21.46 9.59
C ALA A 243 5.77 -20.24 8.94
N ASN A 244 6.89 -20.48 8.27
CA ASN A 244 7.55 -19.52 7.38
C ASN A 244 6.88 -19.60 6.01
N VAL A 245 5.87 -18.76 5.80
CA VAL A 245 4.96 -18.81 4.65
C VAL A 245 5.58 -18.22 3.40
N ALA A 246 5.31 -18.84 2.25
CA ALA A 246 5.44 -18.26 0.91
C ALA A 246 4.11 -18.39 0.16
N LEU A 247 3.83 -17.54 -0.84
CA LEU A 247 2.59 -17.63 -1.62
C LEU A 247 2.45 -18.99 -2.34
N SER A 248 3.58 -19.59 -2.74
CA SER A 248 3.60 -20.93 -3.35
C SER A 248 3.06 -22.03 -2.45
N ASP A 249 3.07 -21.86 -1.12
CA ASP A 249 2.52 -22.87 -0.20
C ASP A 249 1.01 -23.03 -0.32
N PHE A 250 0.31 -22.05 -0.90
CA PHE A 250 -1.15 -22.07 -1.07
C PHE A 250 -1.60 -22.64 -2.41
N VAL A 251 -0.66 -23.02 -3.27
CA VAL A 251 -0.91 -23.67 -4.55
C VAL A 251 -0.41 -25.11 -4.47
N ALA A 252 -1.23 -26.06 -4.94
CA ALA A 252 -0.88 -27.48 -4.86
C ALA A 252 0.38 -27.80 -5.69
N PRO A 253 1.21 -28.76 -5.25
CA PRO A 253 2.43 -29.14 -5.97
C PRO A 253 2.10 -29.84 -7.30
N VAL A 254 3.11 -29.89 -8.18
CA VAL A 254 3.03 -30.66 -9.42
C VAL A 254 2.54 -32.09 -9.13
N GLY A 255 1.56 -32.53 -9.91
CA GLY A 255 0.90 -33.82 -9.72
C GLY A 255 -0.50 -33.71 -9.09
N THR A 256 -0.85 -32.60 -8.47
CA THR A 256 -2.21 -32.29 -7.99
C THR A 256 -2.76 -31.13 -8.81
N PRO A 257 -3.87 -31.28 -9.56
CA PRO A 257 -4.44 -30.16 -10.33
C PRO A 257 -4.81 -28.99 -9.44
N ASP A 258 -4.32 -27.79 -9.79
CA ASP A 258 -4.66 -26.53 -9.13
C ASP A 258 -4.63 -25.38 -10.14
N TRP A 259 -5.10 -24.21 -9.75
CA TRP A 259 -5.23 -23.03 -10.60
C TRP A 259 -4.84 -21.77 -9.86
N ILE A 260 -4.46 -20.76 -10.62
CA ILE A 260 -4.26 -19.40 -10.14
C ILE A 260 -5.19 -18.44 -10.88
N GLY A 261 -5.70 -17.45 -10.16
CA GLY A 261 -6.47 -16.37 -10.75
C GLY A 261 -5.76 -15.04 -10.60
N GLY A 262 -6.03 -14.15 -11.55
CA GLY A 262 -5.59 -12.75 -11.47
C GLY A 262 -6.64 -11.84 -12.05
N PHE A 263 -6.71 -10.60 -11.55
CA PHE A 263 -7.53 -9.56 -12.14
C PHE A 263 -6.84 -8.20 -12.07
N ALA A 264 -7.22 -7.31 -12.99
CA ALA A 264 -6.90 -5.91 -12.95
C ALA A 264 -8.16 -5.10 -13.14
N VAL A 265 -8.33 -4.04 -12.37
CA VAL A 265 -9.52 -3.19 -12.37
C VAL A 265 -9.14 -1.72 -12.32
N THR A 266 -9.99 -0.86 -12.89
CA THR A 266 -9.88 0.59 -12.83
C THR A 266 -11.29 1.19 -12.87
N ALA A 267 -11.48 2.32 -12.20
CA ALA A 267 -12.76 3.05 -12.20
C ALA A 267 -12.57 4.55 -12.46
N GLY A 268 -11.39 4.97 -12.90
CA GLY A 268 -11.03 6.37 -13.11
C GLY A 268 -10.96 6.83 -14.58
N HIS A 269 -11.45 6.04 -15.54
CA HIS A 269 -11.53 6.52 -16.92
C HIS A 269 -12.52 7.67 -17.03
N GLY A 270 -12.06 8.86 -17.44
CA GLY A 270 -12.80 10.11 -17.50
C GLY A 270 -12.50 11.06 -16.34
N GLU A 271 -11.84 10.59 -15.25
CA GLU A 271 -11.49 11.45 -14.11
C GLU A 271 -10.59 12.64 -14.50
N PRO A 272 -9.51 12.48 -15.30
CA PRO A 272 -8.65 13.61 -15.65
C PRO A 272 -9.39 14.75 -16.34
N GLU A 273 -10.35 14.44 -17.23
CA GLU A 273 -11.17 15.42 -17.93
C GLU A 273 -12.13 16.14 -16.99
N VAL A 274 -12.74 15.42 -16.05
CA VAL A 274 -13.63 15.97 -15.02
C VAL A 274 -12.84 16.89 -14.08
N ALA A 275 -11.70 16.43 -13.57
CA ALA A 275 -10.84 17.24 -12.71
C ALA A 275 -10.33 18.50 -13.41
N ALA A 276 -9.94 18.40 -14.71
CA ALA A 276 -9.53 19.55 -15.50
C ALA A 276 -10.67 20.56 -15.70
N ALA A 277 -11.90 20.09 -15.90
CA ALA A 277 -13.08 20.95 -16.04
C ALA A 277 -13.40 21.73 -14.76
N PHE A 278 -13.22 21.13 -13.58
CA PHE A 278 -13.34 21.82 -12.29
C PHE A 278 -12.21 22.84 -12.08
N LYS A 279 -10.96 22.46 -12.34
CA LYS A 279 -9.79 23.38 -12.23
C LYS A 279 -9.92 24.59 -13.14
N ALA A 280 -10.44 24.41 -14.37
CA ALA A 280 -10.66 25.51 -15.29
C ALA A 280 -11.69 26.56 -14.79
N LYS A 281 -12.55 26.16 -13.84
CA LYS A 281 -13.51 27.03 -13.15
C LYS A 281 -12.96 27.57 -11.81
N GLY A 282 -11.72 27.25 -11.44
CA GLY A 282 -11.12 27.60 -10.16
C GLY A 282 -11.64 26.78 -8.97
N ASP A 283 -12.24 25.63 -9.24
CA ASP A 283 -12.82 24.71 -8.23
C ASP A 283 -11.89 23.53 -7.99
N ASP A 284 -10.79 23.80 -7.26
CA ASP A 284 -9.81 22.77 -6.90
C ASP A 284 -10.39 21.77 -5.91
N TYR A 285 -11.33 22.17 -5.06
CA TYR A 285 -11.98 21.27 -4.11
C TYR A 285 -12.73 20.15 -4.81
N SER A 286 -13.59 20.48 -5.77
CA SER A 286 -14.32 19.47 -6.54
C SER A 286 -13.39 18.62 -7.42
N ALA A 287 -12.30 19.17 -7.92
CA ALA A 287 -11.31 18.41 -8.68
C ALA A 287 -10.62 17.34 -7.80
N ILE A 288 -10.20 17.70 -6.58
CA ILE A 288 -9.61 16.76 -5.62
C ILE A 288 -10.63 15.72 -5.17
N MET A 289 -11.89 16.13 -4.94
CA MET A 289 -12.99 15.25 -4.56
C MET A 289 -13.24 14.18 -5.65
N ALA A 290 -13.31 14.59 -6.92
CA ALA A 290 -13.50 13.67 -8.04
C ALA A 290 -12.38 12.63 -8.12
N ALA A 291 -11.12 13.04 -7.97
CA ALA A 291 -9.98 12.13 -7.96
C ALA A 291 -10.04 11.15 -6.75
N ALA A 292 -10.35 11.65 -5.57
CA ALA A 292 -10.50 10.81 -4.36
C ALA A 292 -11.64 9.78 -4.52
N LEU A 293 -12.76 10.16 -5.14
CA LEU A 293 -13.86 9.23 -5.40
C LEU A 293 -13.51 8.19 -6.49
N ALA A 294 -12.74 8.57 -7.52
CA ALA A 294 -12.23 7.62 -8.51
C ALA A 294 -11.34 6.54 -7.87
N ASP A 295 -10.45 6.93 -6.95
CA ASP A 295 -9.64 6.00 -6.17
C ASP A 295 -10.50 5.06 -5.33
N ARG A 296 -11.50 5.60 -4.63
CA ARG A 296 -12.42 4.75 -3.82
C ARG A 296 -13.21 3.78 -4.68
N LEU A 297 -13.68 4.20 -5.84
CA LEU A 297 -14.38 3.31 -6.78
C LEU A 297 -13.46 2.23 -7.34
N ALA A 298 -12.18 2.51 -7.58
CA ALA A 298 -11.21 1.51 -8.03
C ALA A 298 -10.94 0.45 -6.95
N GLU A 299 -10.78 0.85 -5.70
CA GLU A 299 -10.66 -0.05 -4.54
C GLU A 299 -11.94 -0.89 -4.36
N ALA A 300 -13.10 -0.24 -4.39
CA ALA A 300 -14.39 -0.91 -4.34
C ALA A 300 -14.56 -1.93 -5.46
N PHE A 301 -14.04 -1.63 -6.65
CA PHE A 301 -14.05 -2.57 -7.77
C PHE A 301 -13.18 -3.79 -7.52
N ALA A 302 -12.03 -3.62 -6.89
CA ALA A 302 -11.20 -4.76 -6.50
C ALA A 302 -11.95 -5.70 -5.52
N GLU A 303 -12.70 -5.14 -4.55
CA GLU A 303 -13.53 -5.94 -3.64
C GLU A 303 -14.70 -6.60 -4.36
N ALA A 304 -15.44 -5.87 -5.21
CA ALA A 304 -16.54 -6.41 -5.99
C ALA A 304 -16.10 -7.54 -6.94
N MET A 305 -14.98 -7.33 -7.66
CA MET A 305 -14.40 -8.33 -8.55
C MET A 305 -13.94 -9.57 -7.79
N HIS A 306 -13.24 -9.39 -6.65
CA HIS A 306 -12.78 -10.51 -5.85
C HIS A 306 -13.95 -11.31 -5.27
N ARG A 307 -15.01 -10.63 -4.79
CA ARG A 307 -16.22 -11.31 -4.36
C ARG A 307 -16.83 -12.11 -5.51
N LYS A 308 -16.98 -11.49 -6.69
CA LYS A 308 -17.50 -12.17 -7.89
C LYS A 308 -16.65 -13.39 -8.28
N VAL A 309 -15.33 -13.30 -8.14
CA VAL A 309 -14.44 -14.46 -8.32
C VAL A 309 -14.80 -15.58 -7.36
N ARG A 310 -14.95 -15.32 -6.08
CA ARG A 310 -15.23 -16.34 -5.06
C ARG A 310 -16.60 -16.97 -5.21
N THR A 311 -17.61 -16.16 -5.54
CA THR A 311 -19.02 -16.63 -5.53
C THR A 311 -19.49 -17.12 -6.89
N GLU A 312 -18.93 -16.64 -8.01
CA GLU A 312 -19.46 -16.92 -9.36
C GLU A 312 -18.42 -17.47 -10.33
N LEU A 313 -17.26 -16.77 -10.48
CA LEU A 313 -16.33 -17.05 -11.56
C LEU A 313 -15.39 -18.22 -11.28
N TRP A 314 -14.95 -18.34 -10.04
CA TRP A 314 -14.27 -19.52 -9.53
C TRP A 314 -15.22 -20.40 -8.70
N ALA A 315 -16.14 -19.73 -8.00
CA ALA A 315 -17.25 -20.39 -7.28
C ALA A 315 -16.81 -21.35 -6.16
N TYR A 316 -15.73 -21.04 -5.44
CA TYR A 316 -15.32 -21.85 -4.29
C TYR A 316 -15.95 -21.41 -2.95
N ALA A 317 -16.78 -20.36 -2.98
CA ALA A 317 -17.52 -19.80 -1.86
C ALA A 317 -18.87 -19.24 -2.32
N GLU A 318 -19.68 -20.07 -3.00
CA GLU A 318 -20.99 -19.69 -3.58
C GLU A 318 -22.00 -19.21 -2.54
N ASP A 319 -21.88 -19.67 -1.30
CA ASP A 319 -22.73 -19.35 -0.16
C ASP A 319 -22.33 -18.06 0.58
N GLU A 320 -21.29 -17.34 0.11
CA GLU A 320 -20.82 -16.09 0.73
C GLU A 320 -21.88 -15.01 0.62
N VAL A 321 -22.40 -14.56 1.75
CA VAL A 321 -23.33 -13.43 1.83
C VAL A 321 -22.58 -12.11 1.77
N PHE A 322 -23.12 -11.13 1.03
CA PHE A 322 -22.53 -9.80 0.96
C PHE A 322 -22.56 -9.11 2.34
N ASP A 323 -21.38 -8.76 2.82
CA ASP A 323 -21.16 -8.00 4.05
C ASP A 323 -19.87 -7.18 3.87
N ILE A 324 -19.99 -5.85 3.92
CA ILE A 324 -18.85 -4.95 3.70
C ILE A 324 -17.81 -5.06 4.82
N ASP A 325 -18.22 -5.23 6.08
CA ASP A 325 -17.31 -5.39 7.21
C ASP A 325 -16.55 -6.74 7.14
N PHE A 326 -17.19 -7.76 6.59
CA PHE A 326 -16.57 -9.06 6.33
C PHE A 326 -15.50 -8.93 5.23
N LEU A 327 -15.78 -8.18 4.16
CA LEU A 327 -14.84 -7.92 3.06
C LEU A 327 -13.65 -7.08 3.54
N ILE A 328 -13.89 -5.95 4.19
CA ILE A 328 -12.84 -5.07 4.72
C ILE A 328 -12.00 -5.80 5.78
N GLY A 329 -12.61 -6.67 6.57
CA GLY A 329 -11.93 -7.48 7.57
C GLY A 329 -11.18 -8.70 7.02
N GLU A 330 -11.15 -8.91 5.69
CA GLU A 330 -10.50 -10.03 4.99
C GLU A 330 -10.88 -11.41 5.58
N LYS A 331 -12.14 -11.58 6.00
CA LYS A 331 -12.63 -12.82 6.66
C LYS A 331 -13.05 -13.87 5.66
N TYR A 332 -13.01 -13.62 4.39
CA TYR A 332 -13.35 -14.53 3.32
C TYR A 332 -12.35 -15.69 3.18
N ARG A 333 -12.79 -16.77 2.53
CA ARG A 333 -11.93 -17.93 2.20
C ARG A 333 -10.95 -17.55 1.09
N GLY A 334 -9.70 -17.99 1.22
CA GLY A 334 -8.65 -17.77 0.23
C GLY A 334 -7.71 -16.62 0.60
N ILE A 335 -6.76 -16.33 -0.27
CA ILE A 335 -5.79 -15.25 -0.16
C ILE A 335 -5.80 -14.43 -1.45
N ARG A 336 -5.68 -13.12 -1.33
CA ARG A 336 -5.57 -12.20 -2.45
C ARG A 336 -4.39 -11.24 -2.22
N PRO A 337 -3.19 -11.56 -2.71
CA PRO A 337 -2.13 -10.56 -2.77
C PRO A 337 -2.58 -9.41 -3.66
N ALA A 338 -2.51 -8.18 -3.14
CA ALA A 338 -2.90 -6.98 -3.88
C ALA A 338 -1.68 -6.12 -4.19
N CYS A 339 -1.68 -5.48 -5.36
CA CYS A 339 -0.73 -4.45 -5.75
C CYS A 339 -1.51 -3.24 -6.25
N LEU A 340 -1.31 -2.08 -5.62
CA LEU A 340 -1.86 -0.81 -6.05
C LEU A 340 -0.87 -0.14 -6.98
N LEU A 341 -1.24 0.01 -8.26
CA LEU A 341 -0.33 0.53 -9.28
C LEU A 341 0.09 1.99 -9.07
N TYR A 342 -0.70 2.78 -8.34
CA TYR A 342 -0.31 4.15 -7.98
C TYR A 342 0.77 4.23 -6.89
N THR A 343 1.03 3.14 -6.17
CA THR A 343 2.16 3.05 -5.23
C THR A 343 3.44 2.54 -5.89
N SER A 344 3.34 2.05 -7.12
CA SER A 344 4.48 1.66 -7.94
C SER A 344 4.89 2.85 -8.81
N PRO A 345 6.19 3.16 -8.95
CA PRO A 345 6.62 4.24 -9.82
C PRO A 345 6.10 3.99 -11.24
N SER A 346 5.25 4.89 -11.73
CA SER A 346 4.74 4.85 -13.09
C SER A 346 5.92 4.94 -14.09
N PRO A 347 5.85 4.28 -15.26
CA PRO A 347 6.83 4.52 -16.31
C PRO A 347 6.95 6.00 -16.71
N ARG A 348 5.93 6.83 -16.44
CA ARG A 348 5.95 8.28 -16.66
C ARG A 348 6.77 9.04 -15.61
N ASP A 349 7.00 8.45 -14.44
CA ASP A 349 7.77 9.06 -13.35
C ASP A 349 9.28 8.79 -13.51
N ARG A 350 9.70 8.17 -14.61
CA ARG A 350 11.11 7.86 -14.94
C ARG A 350 11.72 8.78 -16.00
N THR A 351 11.03 9.86 -16.38
CA THR A 351 11.55 10.86 -17.33
C THR A 351 11.96 12.15 -16.65
#